data_f8c851f7bea85a17d8bb89ff5cc1ffcb
#
_entry.id   f8c851f7bea85a17d8bb89ff5cc1ffcb
#
_cell.length_a   1.000
_cell.length_b   1.000
_cell.length_c   1.000
_cell.angle_alpha   90.00
_cell.angle_beta   90.00
_cell.angle_gamma   90.00
#
_symmetry.space_group_name_H-M   'P 1'
#
loop_
_entity.id
_entity.type
_entity.pdbx_description
1 polymer ?
#
loop_
_entity_poly.entity_id
_entity_poly.type
_entity_poly.pdbx_seq_one_letter_code
_entity_poly.pdbx_strand_id
1 'polypeptide(L)'
;MSKISINMLSSADKVAGQGVGSAYLEQVNLIREGASDLFDIYINSRKKCDIVHVHTVDLWNYFKMKKGVSVCYVHFLPDTLDGSIKLPKFAFNVFKKYVTKFYNKADHLVVVNPIFIDDLVKFGIDRSKISYIPNYVSKENFYKKDASFIREKYNIKKDDFVVLGVGQVQTRKGVMDFIDVANKMPDVTFVWCGGFSFGKITDGYDELKKVYENPPKNVIFTGIIPREEMNDMYNMADVLFMPSYNELFPMSILEAINSSKPLVLRDLDLYRDILFSKYLKGNNNDEFVSLISDLKNDKNLYDEYSKLSTEISEYYSKEHVLEIWKKFYQDILK
;
A
#
# COMPACT_ATOMS: atom_id res chain seq x y z
N MET A 1 2.42 21.93 -28.83
CA MET A 1 3.51 20.94 -28.65
C MET A 1 2.92 19.54 -28.83
N SER A 2 3.68 18.59 -29.37
CA SER A 2 3.24 17.19 -29.41
C SER A 2 3.16 16.65 -27.98
N LYS A 3 2.16 15.81 -27.69
CA LYS A 3 2.04 15.15 -26.37
C LYS A 3 3.22 14.19 -26.16
N ILE A 4 3.65 14.06 -24.92
CA ILE A 4 4.66 13.07 -24.51
C ILE A 4 3.99 11.71 -24.43
N SER A 5 4.56 10.72 -25.12
CA SER A 5 4.05 9.36 -25.11
C SER A 5 4.68 8.54 -23.96
N ILE A 6 3.85 7.92 -23.11
CA ILE A 6 4.29 7.12 -21.95
C ILE A 6 3.73 5.71 -22.06
N ASN A 7 4.60 4.71 -22.04
CA ASN A 7 4.19 3.30 -21.98
C ASN A 7 4.29 2.77 -20.57
N MET A 8 3.15 2.59 -19.91
CA MET A 8 3.02 2.03 -18.56
C MET A 8 3.11 0.51 -18.62
N LEU A 9 4.16 -0.08 -18.06
CA LEU A 9 4.42 -1.53 -18.07
C LEU A 9 4.18 -2.13 -16.70
N SER A 10 3.22 -3.06 -16.62
CA SER A 10 2.92 -3.81 -15.41
C SER A 10 2.41 -5.21 -15.74
N SER A 11 2.71 -6.17 -14.89
CA SER A 11 2.09 -7.49 -14.84
C SER A 11 1.32 -7.72 -13.52
N ALA A 12 1.21 -6.68 -12.68
CA ALA A 12 0.60 -6.78 -11.35
C ALA A 12 -0.93 -6.87 -11.39
N ASP A 13 -1.56 -6.51 -12.48
CA ASP A 13 -3.00 -6.66 -12.75
C ASP A 13 -3.46 -8.14 -12.77
N LYS A 14 -2.52 -9.08 -12.89
CA LYS A 14 -2.78 -10.52 -12.94
C LYS A 14 -2.95 -11.17 -11.57
N VAL A 15 -2.63 -10.47 -10.49
CA VAL A 15 -2.67 -11.02 -9.12
C VAL A 15 -3.58 -10.18 -8.25
N ALA A 16 -4.74 -10.75 -7.88
CA ALA A 16 -5.71 -10.08 -7.01
C ALA A 16 -5.14 -9.82 -5.59
N GLY A 17 -5.54 -8.72 -4.98
CA GLY A 17 -5.20 -8.39 -3.58
C GLY A 17 -3.76 -7.88 -3.37
N GLN A 18 -3.07 -7.44 -4.43
CA GLN A 18 -1.73 -6.87 -4.32
C GLN A 18 -1.76 -5.33 -4.40
N GLY A 19 -1.08 -4.68 -3.45
CA GLY A 19 -0.96 -3.21 -3.41
C GLY A 19 -0.26 -2.61 -4.63
N VAL A 20 0.66 -3.34 -5.27
CA VAL A 20 1.34 -2.90 -6.51
C VAL A 20 0.35 -2.72 -7.67
N GLY A 21 -0.61 -3.64 -7.81
CA GLY A 21 -1.66 -3.52 -8.83
C GLY A 21 -2.55 -2.30 -8.59
N SER A 22 -2.93 -2.06 -7.33
CA SER A 22 -3.70 -0.89 -6.94
C SER A 22 -2.95 0.42 -7.22
N ALA A 23 -1.68 0.52 -6.81
CA ALA A 23 -0.85 1.70 -7.05
C ALA A 23 -0.66 1.99 -8.54
N TYR A 24 -0.46 0.93 -9.34
CA TYR A 24 -0.36 1.04 -10.80
C TYR A 24 -1.64 1.61 -11.42
N LEU A 25 -2.81 1.08 -11.07
CA LEU A 25 -4.09 1.53 -11.62
C LEU A 25 -4.39 2.98 -11.23
N GLU A 26 -4.16 3.34 -9.95
CA GLU A 26 -4.35 4.72 -9.47
C GLU A 26 -3.45 5.71 -10.23
N GLN A 27 -2.18 5.38 -10.46
CA GLN A 27 -1.28 6.26 -11.20
C GLN A 27 -1.68 6.37 -12.69
N VAL A 28 -2.02 5.26 -13.34
CA VAL A 28 -2.46 5.29 -14.75
C VAL A 28 -3.69 6.19 -14.89
N ASN A 29 -4.68 6.05 -14.01
CA ASN A 29 -5.90 6.84 -14.06
C ASN A 29 -5.61 8.31 -13.73
N LEU A 30 -4.80 8.58 -12.70
CA LEU A 30 -4.38 9.94 -12.33
C LEU A 30 -3.82 10.71 -13.52
N ILE A 31 -2.87 10.12 -14.27
CA ILE A 31 -2.23 10.78 -15.41
C ILE A 31 -3.18 10.86 -16.61
N ARG A 32 -3.92 9.78 -16.89
CA ARG A 32 -4.84 9.71 -18.05
C ARG A 32 -5.98 10.72 -17.94
N GLU A 33 -6.53 10.89 -16.74
CA GLU A 33 -7.65 11.80 -16.50
C GLU A 33 -7.20 13.23 -16.26
N GLY A 34 -6.11 13.40 -15.50
CA GLY A 34 -5.68 14.72 -15.04
C GLY A 34 -4.71 15.45 -15.95
N ALA A 35 -4.07 14.75 -16.93
CA ALA A 35 -3.06 15.35 -17.81
C ALA A 35 -3.13 14.81 -19.25
N SER A 36 -4.32 14.50 -19.73
CA SER A 36 -4.55 14.00 -21.10
C SER A 36 -4.20 15.01 -22.21
N ASP A 37 -4.09 16.28 -21.87
CA ASP A 37 -3.61 17.34 -22.75
C ASP A 37 -2.08 17.30 -22.96
N LEU A 38 -1.32 16.76 -22.01
CA LEU A 38 0.14 16.69 -21.99
C LEU A 38 0.68 15.32 -22.39
N PHE A 39 -0.03 14.24 -22.00
CA PHE A 39 0.48 12.87 -22.10
C PHE A 39 -0.47 11.93 -22.86
N ASP A 40 0.12 11.09 -23.72
CA ASP A 40 -0.55 9.93 -24.33
C ASP A 40 -0.11 8.65 -23.60
N ILE A 41 -1.04 8.01 -22.85
CA ILE A 41 -0.76 6.82 -22.05
C ILE A 41 -1.07 5.55 -22.85
N TYR A 42 -0.05 4.73 -23.00
CA TYR A 42 -0.13 3.37 -23.55
C TYR A 42 0.08 2.34 -22.42
N ILE A 43 -0.62 1.23 -22.47
CA ILE A 43 -0.54 0.15 -21.47
C ILE A 43 0.06 -1.08 -22.13
N ASN A 44 1.17 -1.58 -21.57
CA ASN A 44 1.85 -2.81 -22.02
C ASN A 44 2.12 -2.84 -23.55
N SER A 45 2.24 -1.69 -24.18
CA SER A 45 2.35 -1.55 -25.63
C SER A 45 3.72 -2.04 -26.15
N ARG A 46 3.73 -2.42 -27.45
CA ARG A 46 4.96 -2.71 -28.19
C ARG A 46 5.54 -1.46 -28.90
N LYS A 47 4.79 -0.35 -28.93
CA LYS A 47 5.23 0.90 -29.53
C LYS A 47 6.47 1.46 -28.84
N LYS A 48 7.32 2.13 -29.60
CA LYS A 48 8.36 3.01 -29.03
C LYS A 48 7.65 4.26 -28.51
N CYS A 49 7.94 4.64 -27.27
CA CYS A 49 7.39 5.81 -26.61
C CYS A 49 8.54 6.68 -26.10
N ASP A 50 8.26 7.96 -25.79
CA ASP A 50 9.26 8.86 -25.23
C ASP A 50 9.71 8.34 -23.86
N ILE A 51 8.76 7.86 -23.04
CA ILE A 51 8.99 7.29 -21.70
C ILE A 51 8.48 5.86 -21.64
N VAL A 52 9.25 4.99 -20.99
CA VAL A 52 8.87 3.63 -20.60
C VAL A 52 8.83 3.55 -19.09
N HIS A 53 7.65 3.54 -18.48
CA HIS A 53 7.45 3.51 -17.05
C HIS A 53 7.11 2.09 -16.57
N VAL A 54 8.00 1.50 -15.78
CA VAL A 54 7.95 0.10 -15.36
C VAL A 54 7.52 0.00 -13.89
N HIS A 55 6.46 -0.78 -13.63
CA HIS A 55 5.91 -1.02 -12.29
C HIS A 55 6.21 -2.40 -11.72
N THR A 56 6.60 -3.36 -12.57
CA THR A 56 6.91 -4.73 -12.12
C THR A 56 8.29 -5.15 -12.57
N VAL A 57 9.02 -5.79 -11.66
CA VAL A 57 10.38 -6.29 -11.90
C VAL A 57 10.27 -7.69 -12.52
N ASP A 58 10.26 -7.74 -13.85
CA ASP A 58 10.25 -8.98 -14.61
C ASP A 58 11.20 -8.92 -15.82
N LEU A 59 11.57 -10.09 -16.35
CA LEU A 59 12.53 -10.19 -17.46
C LEU A 59 12.04 -9.48 -18.72
N TRP A 60 10.73 -9.49 -18.96
CA TRP A 60 10.15 -8.87 -20.15
C TRP A 60 10.26 -7.35 -20.10
N ASN A 61 9.96 -6.77 -18.97
CA ASN A 61 10.09 -5.34 -18.73
C ASN A 61 11.56 -4.90 -18.74
N TYR A 62 12.48 -5.75 -18.25
CA TYR A 62 13.92 -5.50 -18.31
C TYR A 62 14.42 -5.23 -19.75
N PHE A 63 13.90 -5.94 -20.75
CA PHE A 63 14.29 -5.71 -22.15
C PHE A 63 13.55 -4.52 -22.77
N LYS A 64 12.33 -4.22 -22.34
CA LYS A 64 11.54 -3.11 -22.86
C LYS A 64 12.06 -1.72 -22.45
N MET A 65 12.81 -1.59 -21.36
CA MET A 65 13.38 -0.32 -20.90
C MET A 65 14.19 0.43 -21.98
N LYS A 66 14.76 -0.27 -22.94
CA LYS A 66 15.55 0.33 -24.05
C LYS A 66 14.70 1.06 -25.11
N LYS A 67 13.38 1.08 -24.97
CA LYS A 67 12.47 1.63 -25.98
C LYS A 67 12.05 3.09 -25.75
N GLY A 68 12.65 3.77 -24.79
CA GLY A 68 12.42 5.16 -24.42
C GLY A 68 13.24 5.49 -23.17
N VAL A 69 13.13 6.72 -22.64
CA VAL A 69 13.66 7.06 -21.32
C VAL A 69 12.96 6.20 -20.28
N SER A 70 13.72 5.38 -19.55
CA SER A 70 13.15 4.39 -18.66
C SER A 70 13.01 4.92 -17.23
N VAL A 71 11.78 4.80 -16.71
CA VAL A 71 11.45 5.08 -15.31
C VAL A 71 11.07 3.76 -14.64
N CYS A 72 11.62 3.45 -13.48
CA CYS A 72 11.19 2.31 -12.69
C CYS A 72 10.55 2.78 -11.38
N TYR A 73 9.29 2.40 -11.16
CA TYR A 73 8.60 2.67 -9.91
C TYR A 73 8.93 1.58 -8.90
N VAL A 74 9.56 1.97 -7.80
CA VAL A 74 10.09 1.04 -6.78
C VAL A 74 8.98 0.69 -5.80
N HIS A 75 8.32 -0.43 -6.04
CA HIS A 75 7.25 -0.95 -5.18
C HIS A 75 7.75 -1.93 -4.11
N PHE A 76 9.01 -2.31 -4.14
CA PHE A 76 9.68 -3.10 -3.10
C PHE A 76 11.19 -2.91 -3.17
N LEU A 77 11.84 -3.06 -2.03
CA LEU A 77 13.29 -3.17 -1.94
C LEU A 77 13.71 -4.64 -1.93
N PRO A 78 14.95 -4.97 -2.30
CA PRO A 78 15.44 -6.34 -2.23
C PRO A 78 15.23 -7.00 -0.86
N ASP A 79 15.32 -6.22 0.23
CA ASP A 79 15.19 -6.72 1.60
C ASP A 79 13.72 -6.79 2.11
N THR A 80 12.79 -6.05 1.50
CA THR A 80 11.38 -6.05 1.96
C THR A 80 10.58 -7.29 1.56
N LEU A 81 11.17 -8.21 0.80
CA LEU A 81 10.57 -9.50 0.47
C LEU A 81 10.75 -10.55 1.58
N ASP A 82 11.63 -10.28 2.53
CA ASP A 82 11.75 -11.11 3.72
C ASP A 82 10.45 -11.09 4.52
N GLY A 83 10.00 -12.27 4.98
CA GLY A 83 8.69 -12.41 5.65
C GLY A 83 7.45 -12.36 4.71
N SER A 84 7.63 -12.30 3.37
CA SER A 84 6.54 -12.38 2.40
C SER A 84 6.45 -13.73 1.71
N ILE A 85 7.60 -14.28 1.31
CA ILE A 85 7.70 -15.53 0.54
C ILE A 85 8.82 -16.39 1.12
N LYS A 86 8.55 -17.69 1.30
CA LYS A 86 9.57 -18.68 1.67
C LYS A 86 10.49 -18.97 0.48
N LEU A 87 11.69 -18.37 0.47
CA LEU A 87 12.74 -18.68 -0.50
C LEU A 87 14.00 -19.21 0.22
N PRO A 88 14.68 -20.23 -0.32
CA PRO A 88 16.00 -20.61 0.16
C PRO A 88 16.99 -19.43 0.07
N LYS A 89 17.87 -19.28 1.05
CA LYS A 89 18.84 -18.14 1.13
C LYS A 89 19.62 -17.91 -0.18
N PHE A 90 20.01 -18.99 -0.87
CA PHE A 90 20.70 -18.90 -2.15
C PHE A 90 19.82 -18.23 -3.22
N ALA A 91 18.57 -18.68 -3.38
CA ALA A 91 17.62 -18.12 -4.34
C ALA A 91 17.30 -16.66 -4.03
N PHE A 92 17.19 -16.31 -2.75
CA PHE A 92 17.00 -14.94 -2.28
C PHE A 92 18.18 -14.03 -2.67
N ASN A 93 19.43 -14.49 -2.50
CA ASN A 93 20.61 -13.71 -2.89
C ASN A 93 20.70 -13.49 -4.41
N VAL A 94 20.34 -14.50 -5.22
CA VAL A 94 20.27 -14.36 -6.68
C VAL A 94 19.20 -13.35 -7.07
N PHE A 95 18.04 -13.42 -6.42
CA PHE A 95 16.94 -12.49 -6.64
C PHE A 95 17.33 -11.05 -6.27
N LYS A 96 17.98 -10.83 -5.12
CA LYS A 96 18.51 -9.51 -4.72
C LYS A 96 19.43 -8.92 -5.79
N LYS A 97 20.39 -9.70 -6.28
CA LYS A 97 21.30 -9.27 -7.34
C LYS A 97 20.56 -8.92 -8.64
N TYR A 98 19.53 -9.69 -8.98
CA TYR A 98 18.69 -9.42 -10.15
C TYR A 98 17.93 -8.12 -10.01
N VAL A 99 17.29 -7.88 -8.87
CA VAL A 99 16.53 -6.64 -8.59
C VAL A 99 17.45 -5.42 -8.62
N THR A 100 18.62 -5.51 -7.97
CA THR A 100 19.62 -4.42 -8.00
C THR A 100 20.08 -4.13 -9.44
N LYS A 101 20.33 -5.17 -10.24
CA LYS A 101 20.69 -5.01 -11.65
C LYS A 101 19.55 -4.40 -12.47
N PHE A 102 18.31 -4.76 -12.16
CA PHE A 102 17.11 -4.21 -12.79
C PHE A 102 16.98 -2.71 -12.53
N TYR A 103 17.10 -2.31 -11.27
CA TYR A 103 17.02 -0.90 -10.88
C TYR A 103 18.18 -0.07 -11.46
N ASN A 104 19.41 -0.58 -11.41
CA ASN A 104 20.57 0.09 -12.00
C ASN A 104 20.44 0.35 -13.51
N LYS A 105 19.66 -0.49 -14.22
CA LYS A 105 19.47 -0.37 -15.66
C LYS A 105 18.51 0.77 -16.02
N ALA A 106 17.59 1.13 -15.15
CA ALA A 106 16.68 2.24 -15.40
C ALA A 106 17.43 3.58 -15.45
N ASP A 107 16.98 4.51 -16.29
CA ASP A 107 17.51 5.86 -16.33
C ASP A 107 17.09 6.64 -15.10
N HIS A 108 15.85 6.43 -14.62
CA HIS A 108 15.28 7.06 -13.43
C HIS A 108 14.56 6.03 -12.57
N LEU A 109 14.59 6.26 -11.25
CA LEU A 109 13.79 5.51 -10.28
C LEU A 109 12.90 6.45 -9.49
N VAL A 110 11.70 5.97 -9.20
CA VAL A 110 10.77 6.67 -8.31
C VAL A 110 10.51 5.80 -7.09
N VAL A 111 10.74 6.34 -5.90
CA VAL A 111 10.40 5.72 -4.63
C VAL A 111 9.12 6.32 -4.06
N VAL A 112 8.33 5.50 -3.39
CA VAL A 112 7.06 5.91 -2.75
C VAL A 112 7.25 6.53 -1.37
N ASN A 113 8.46 6.43 -0.82
CA ASN A 113 8.81 6.94 0.50
C ASN A 113 10.27 7.40 0.49
N PRO A 114 10.57 8.62 0.95
CA PRO A 114 11.91 9.21 0.86
C PRO A 114 12.98 8.45 1.66
N ILE A 115 12.59 7.74 2.74
CA ILE A 115 13.53 6.96 3.56
C ILE A 115 14.27 5.88 2.75
N PHE A 116 13.66 5.36 1.68
CA PHE A 116 14.25 4.31 0.83
C PHE A 116 15.27 4.81 -0.18
N ILE A 117 15.47 6.12 -0.29
CA ILE A 117 16.50 6.69 -1.16
C ILE A 117 17.88 6.21 -0.71
N ASP A 118 18.17 6.31 0.59
CA ASP A 118 19.46 5.93 1.15
C ASP A 118 19.70 4.40 1.04
N ASP A 119 18.65 3.59 1.15
CA ASP A 119 18.76 2.15 0.97
C ASP A 119 19.10 1.79 -0.48
N LEU A 120 18.49 2.44 -1.46
CA LEU A 120 18.85 2.24 -2.87
C LEU A 120 20.29 2.67 -3.17
N VAL A 121 20.75 3.78 -2.56
CA VAL A 121 22.15 4.20 -2.68
C VAL A 121 23.11 3.18 -2.09
N LYS A 122 22.78 2.57 -0.94
CA LYS A 122 23.56 1.44 -0.37
C LYS A 122 23.62 0.24 -1.30
N PHE A 123 22.59 0.01 -2.13
CA PHE A 123 22.62 -1.02 -3.18
C PHE A 123 23.38 -0.61 -4.44
N GLY A 124 24.06 0.54 -4.44
CA GLY A 124 24.89 1.03 -5.54
C GLY A 124 24.11 1.73 -6.65
N ILE A 125 22.90 2.23 -6.35
CA ILE A 125 22.14 3.07 -7.28
C ILE A 125 22.61 4.53 -7.13
N ASP A 126 22.86 5.18 -8.26
CA ASP A 126 23.22 6.60 -8.27
C ASP A 126 22.05 7.45 -7.70
N ARG A 127 22.36 8.26 -6.69
CA ARG A 127 21.39 9.16 -6.02
C ARG A 127 20.67 10.09 -7.00
N SER A 128 21.39 10.56 -8.04
CA SER A 128 20.84 11.49 -9.03
C SER A 128 19.70 10.89 -9.87
N LYS A 129 19.62 9.58 -9.94
CA LYS A 129 18.54 8.86 -10.65
C LYS A 129 17.27 8.69 -9.81
N ILE A 130 17.30 8.94 -8.49
CA ILE A 130 16.23 8.59 -7.57
C ILE A 130 15.41 9.82 -7.23
N SER A 131 14.12 9.76 -7.49
CA SER A 131 13.13 10.78 -7.12
C SER A 131 12.09 10.20 -6.16
N TYR A 132 11.58 11.02 -5.24
CA TYR A 132 10.44 10.67 -4.41
C TYR A 132 9.16 11.20 -5.04
N ILE A 133 8.21 10.31 -5.29
CA ILE A 133 6.84 10.67 -5.66
C ILE A 133 5.92 9.71 -4.89
N PRO A 134 5.00 10.21 -4.05
CA PRO A 134 4.17 9.38 -3.22
C PRO A 134 3.16 8.56 -4.03
N ASN A 135 2.67 7.48 -3.45
CA ASN A 135 1.45 6.83 -3.90
C ASN A 135 0.26 7.79 -3.81
N TYR A 136 -0.74 7.54 -4.63
CA TYR A 136 -2.00 8.27 -4.70
C TYR A 136 -3.18 7.29 -4.65
N VAL A 137 -4.28 7.73 -4.03
CA VAL A 137 -5.56 7.02 -4.06
C VAL A 137 -6.66 8.04 -4.35
N SER A 138 -7.51 7.73 -5.34
CA SER A 138 -8.61 8.62 -5.74
C SER A 138 -9.67 8.77 -4.65
N LYS A 139 -9.99 10.01 -4.32
CA LYS A 139 -11.14 10.35 -3.45
C LYS A 139 -12.50 10.09 -4.12
N GLU A 140 -12.54 9.79 -5.41
CA GLU A 140 -13.74 9.32 -6.10
C GLU A 140 -14.07 7.87 -5.74
N ASN A 141 -13.03 7.06 -5.46
CA ASN A 141 -13.16 5.65 -5.10
C ASN A 141 -13.19 5.42 -3.59
N PHE A 142 -12.45 6.24 -2.82
CA PHE A 142 -12.34 6.13 -1.37
C PHE A 142 -12.69 7.47 -0.71
N TYR A 143 -13.79 7.48 0.00
CA TYR A 143 -14.34 8.66 0.65
C TYR A 143 -15.25 8.24 1.81
N LYS A 144 -15.50 9.17 2.73
CA LYS A 144 -16.38 8.95 3.88
C LYS A 144 -17.84 8.82 3.42
N LYS A 145 -18.51 7.71 3.78
CA LYS A 145 -19.92 7.44 3.51
C LYS A 145 -20.54 6.58 4.60
N ASP A 146 -21.87 6.42 4.58
CA ASP A 146 -22.53 5.40 5.37
C ASP A 146 -22.30 4.00 4.77
N ALA A 147 -21.95 3.04 5.60
CA ALA A 147 -21.75 1.65 5.25
C ALA A 147 -22.37 0.69 6.29
N SER A 148 -23.46 1.11 6.93
CA SER A 148 -24.20 0.30 7.92
C SER A 148 -24.65 -1.05 7.36
N PHE A 149 -25.02 -1.11 6.08
CA PHE A 149 -25.41 -2.33 5.39
C PHE A 149 -24.29 -3.42 5.35
N ILE A 150 -23.01 -3.01 5.38
CA ILE A 150 -21.89 -3.95 5.47
C ILE A 150 -21.81 -4.57 6.86
N ARG A 151 -22.11 -3.80 7.92
CA ARG A 151 -22.18 -4.35 9.28
C ARG A 151 -23.23 -5.45 9.35
N GLU A 152 -24.41 -5.27 8.74
CA GLU A 152 -25.47 -6.30 8.66
C GLU A 152 -24.97 -7.56 7.91
N LYS A 153 -24.30 -7.39 6.75
CA LYS A 153 -23.71 -8.50 5.96
C LYS A 153 -22.80 -9.39 6.79
N TYR A 154 -22.05 -8.82 7.72
CA TYR A 154 -21.09 -9.54 8.58
C TYR A 154 -21.61 -9.81 10.00
N ASN A 155 -22.92 -9.60 10.27
CA ASN A 155 -23.53 -9.75 11.60
C ASN A 155 -22.86 -8.90 12.69
N ILE A 156 -22.35 -7.72 12.35
CA ILE A 156 -21.75 -6.75 13.26
C ILE A 156 -22.87 -5.81 13.74
N LYS A 157 -22.99 -5.62 15.06
CA LYS A 157 -24.00 -4.73 15.63
C LYS A 157 -23.68 -3.27 15.30
N LYS A 158 -24.71 -2.45 15.24
CA LYS A 158 -24.58 -1.02 14.92
C LYS A 158 -23.62 -0.29 15.85
N ASP A 159 -23.65 -0.62 17.14
CA ASP A 159 -22.89 0.05 18.19
C ASP A 159 -21.57 -0.65 18.53
N ASP A 160 -21.21 -1.71 17.80
CA ASP A 160 -19.92 -2.38 17.97
C ASP A 160 -18.79 -1.46 17.49
N PHE A 161 -17.70 -1.38 18.26
CA PHE A 161 -16.48 -0.75 17.81
C PHE A 161 -15.72 -1.73 16.90
N VAL A 162 -15.41 -1.31 15.66
CA VAL A 162 -14.86 -2.17 14.63
C VAL A 162 -13.43 -1.77 14.27
N VAL A 163 -12.51 -2.69 14.45
CA VAL A 163 -11.09 -2.57 14.11
C VAL A 163 -10.83 -3.29 12.79
N LEU A 164 -10.35 -2.57 11.78
CA LEU A 164 -10.07 -3.10 10.45
C LEU A 164 -8.57 -3.34 10.25
N GLY A 165 -8.20 -4.56 9.86
CA GLY A 165 -6.90 -4.90 9.28
C GLY A 165 -7.05 -5.12 7.77
N VAL A 166 -6.08 -4.64 6.98
CA VAL A 166 -6.10 -4.78 5.51
C VAL A 166 -4.76 -5.25 4.99
N GLY A 167 -4.77 -6.34 4.22
CA GLY A 167 -3.58 -6.84 3.55
C GLY A 167 -3.56 -8.35 3.39
N GLN A 168 -2.55 -8.83 2.67
CA GLN A 168 -2.33 -10.27 2.51
C GLN A 168 -2.10 -10.93 3.88
N VAL A 169 -2.61 -12.15 4.04
CA VAL A 169 -2.36 -12.94 5.26
C VAL A 169 -0.93 -13.49 5.19
N GLN A 170 0.00 -12.77 5.84
CA GLN A 170 1.45 -13.04 5.84
C GLN A 170 2.04 -12.66 7.21
N THR A 171 3.15 -13.31 7.60
CA THR A 171 3.87 -12.99 8.84
C THR A 171 4.23 -11.51 8.92
N ARG A 172 4.78 -10.96 7.83
CA ARG A 172 5.18 -9.56 7.72
C ARG A 172 4.06 -8.55 8.04
N LYS A 173 2.80 -8.93 7.80
CA LYS A 173 1.63 -8.06 8.05
C LYS A 173 1.18 -8.04 9.51
N GLY A 174 1.80 -8.85 10.38
CA GLY A 174 1.48 -8.87 11.81
C GLY A 174 0.08 -9.45 12.09
N VAL A 175 -0.38 -10.41 11.27
CA VAL A 175 -1.71 -11.03 11.45
C VAL A 175 -1.83 -11.70 12.81
N MET A 176 -0.75 -12.30 13.34
CA MET A 176 -0.77 -12.90 14.69
C MET A 176 -0.89 -11.84 15.76
N ASP A 177 -0.22 -10.69 15.65
CA ASP A 177 -0.41 -9.58 16.58
C ASP A 177 -1.84 -9.04 16.55
N PHE A 178 -2.44 -8.94 15.35
CA PHE A 178 -3.85 -8.56 15.20
C PHE A 178 -4.77 -9.52 15.96
N ILE A 179 -4.52 -10.84 15.87
CA ILE A 179 -5.27 -11.87 16.60
C ILE A 179 -5.03 -11.79 18.11
N ASP A 180 -3.78 -11.56 18.54
CA ASP A 180 -3.45 -11.45 19.96
C ASP A 180 -4.12 -10.22 20.61
N VAL A 181 -4.14 -9.09 19.91
CA VAL A 181 -4.87 -7.89 20.35
C VAL A 181 -6.37 -8.16 20.41
N ALA A 182 -6.94 -8.83 19.40
CA ALA A 182 -8.35 -9.21 19.40
C ALA A 182 -8.72 -10.12 20.61
N ASN A 183 -7.88 -11.09 20.93
CA ASN A 183 -8.08 -11.95 22.11
C ASN A 183 -8.11 -11.18 23.43
N LYS A 184 -7.35 -10.06 23.53
CA LYS A 184 -7.34 -9.19 24.70
C LYS A 184 -8.52 -8.21 24.77
N MET A 185 -9.28 -8.07 23.67
CA MET A 185 -10.40 -7.13 23.53
C MET A 185 -11.69 -7.85 23.07
N PRO A 186 -12.27 -8.76 23.88
CA PRO A 186 -13.39 -9.60 23.45
C PRO A 186 -14.70 -8.84 23.18
N ASP A 187 -14.79 -7.59 23.60
CA ASP A 187 -15.91 -6.66 23.40
C ASP A 187 -15.71 -5.71 22.20
N VAL A 188 -14.71 -5.96 21.38
CA VAL A 188 -14.39 -5.23 20.15
C VAL A 188 -14.42 -6.19 18.97
N THR A 189 -15.02 -5.78 17.85
CA THR A 189 -15.06 -6.58 16.62
C THR A 189 -13.84 -6.29 15.75
N PHE A 190 -13.11 -7.32 15.37
CA PHE A 190 -11.94 -7.25 14.51
C PHE A 190 -12.26 -7.84 13.14
N VAL A 191 -11.96 -7.11 12.08
CA VAL A 191 -12.18 -7.56 10.69
C VAL A 191 -10.88 -7.48 9.92
N TRP A 192 -10.46 -8.59 9.30
CA TRP A 192 -9.30 -8.62 8.43
C TRP A 192 -9.73 -8.81 6.98
N CYS A 193 -9.48 -7.79 6.13
CA CYS A 193 -9.70 -7.85 4.70
C CYS A 193 -8.43 -8.27 3.97
N GLY A 194 -8.42 -9.50 3.47
CA GLY A 194 -7.33 -10.08 2.72
C GLY A 194 -7.22 -11.60 2.88
N GLY A 195 -6.37 -12.19 2.06
CA GLY A 195 -6.19 -13.65 2.01
C GLY A 195 -4.78 -14.05 1.62
N PHE A 196 -4.60 -15.33 1.30
CA PHE A 196 -3.32 -15.92 0.91
C PHE A 196 -3.08 -15.76 -0.61
N SER A 197 -2.67 -14.57 -1.08
CA SER A 197 -2.44 -14.32 -2.52
C SER A 197 -1.35 -15.20 -3.13
N PHE A 198 -0.41 -15.69 -2.34
CA PHE A 198 0.65 -16.61 -2.78
C PHE A 198 0.41 -18.08 -2.40
N GLY A 199 -0.78 -18.39 -1.84
CA GLY A 199 -1.09 -19.77 -1.41
C GLY A 199 -0.07 -20.33 -0.43
N LYS A 200 0.32 -21.59 -0.60
CA LYS A 200 1.23 -22.32 0.32
C LYS A 200 2.67 -21.79 0.41
N ILE A 201 3.10 -20.97 -0.55
CA ILE A 201 4.45 -20.38 -0.50
C ILE A 201 4.50 -19.09 0.34
N THR A 202 3.36 -18.65 0.87
CA THR A 202 3.28 -17.53 1.80
C THR A 202 4.11 -17.83 3.06
N ASP A 203 4.87 -16.85 3.53
CA ASP A 203 5.57 -16.99 4.81
C ASP A 203 4.57 -17.05 5.97
N GLY A 204 4.79 -18.02 6.91
CA GLY A 204 3.87 -18.31 8.01
C GLY A 204 2.58 -19.05 7.63
N TYR A 205 2.45 -19.57 6.38
CA TYR A 205 1.20 -20.16 5.88
C TYR A 205 0.54 -21.16 6.82
N ASP A 206 1.30 -22.15 7.34
CA ASP A 206 0.72 -23.24 8.13
C ASP A 206 0.14 -22.78 9.47
N GLU A 207 0.78 -21.78 10.10
CA GLU A 207 0.32 -21.18 11.37
C GLU A 207 -0.85 -20.22 11.12
N LEU A 208 -0.70 -19.32 10.17
CA LEU A 208 -1.71 -18.33 9.78
C LEU A 208 -2.99 -18.99 9.26
N LYS A 209 -2.86 -20.12 8.54
CA LYS A 209 -4.02 -20.87 8.07
C LYS A 209 -4.86 -21.41 9.23
N LYS A 210 -4.25 -21.87 10.33
CA LYS A 210 -4.99 -22.38 11.50
C LYS A 210 -5.89 -21.31 12.12
N VAL A 211 -5.36 -20.09 12.31
CA VAL A 211 -6.14 -18.98 12.86
C VAL A 211 -7.13 -18.40 11.86
N TYR A 212 -6.81 -18.46 10.57
CA TYR A 212 -7.71 -18.03 9.49
C TYR A 212 -8.94 -18.93 9.37
N GLU A 213 -8.77 -20.25 9.52
CA GLU A 213 -9.85 -21.25 9.46
C GLU A 213 -10.64 -21.34 10.77
N ASN A 214 -10.02 -21.03 11.90
CA ASN A 214 -10.64 -21.08 13.23
C ASN A 214 -10.30 -19.79 14.03
N PRO A 215 -10.83 -18.64 13.63
CA PRO A 215 -10.55 -17.37 14.28
C PRO A 215 -11.21 -17.28 15.68
N PRO A 216 -10.72 -16.38 16.55
CA PRO A 216 -11.45 -15.97 17.75
C PRO A 216 -12.87 -15.49 17.41
N LYS A 217 -13.80 -15.58 18.37
CA LYS A 217 -15.23 -15.27 18.13
C LYS A 217 -15.49 -13.84 17.68
N ASN A 218 -14.62 -12.90 18.05
CA ASN A 218 -14.71 -11.49 17.71
C ASN A 218 -13.84 -11.12 16.49
N VAL A 219 -13.31 -12.11 15.75
CA VAL A 219 -12.50 -11.90 14.56
C VAL A 219 -13.20 -12.44 13.33
N ILE A 220 -13.27 -11.63 12.27
CA ILE A 220 -13.84 -11.98 10.97
C ILE A 220 -12.75 -11.86 9.90
N PHE A 221 -12.44 -12.95 9.20
CA PHE A 221 -11.64 -12.91 7.97
C PHE A 221 -12.57 -12.88 6.77
N THR A 222 -12.52 -11.81 5.99
CA THR A 222 -13.42 -11.66 4.82
C THR A 222 -12.92 -12.37 3.57
N GLY A 223 -11.64 -12.75 3.56
CA GLY A 223 -10.96 -13.11 2.32
C GLY A 223 -10.59 -11.87 1.50
N ILE A 224 -10.23 -12.09 0.23
CA ILE A 224 -9.90 -11.00 -0.70
C ILE A 224 -11.20 -10.32 -1.13
N ILE A 225 -11.35 -9.05 -0.81
CA ILE A 225 -12.47 -8.20 -1.20
C ILE A 225 -12.13 -7.52 -2.54
N PRO A 226 -13.08 -7.46 -3.50
CA PRO A 226 -12.92 -6.65 -4.71
C PRO A 226 -12.63 -5.20 -4.37
N ARG A 227 -11.76 -4.54 -5.17
CA ARG A 227 -11.32 -3.18 -4.87
C ARG A 227 -12.48 -2.18 -4.78
N GLU A 228 -13.48 -2.34 -5.62
CA GLU A 228 -14.70 -1.52 -5.66
C GLU A 228 -15.55 -1.62 -4.39
N GLU A 229 -15.45 -2.73 -3.63
CA GLU A 229 -16.15 -2.93 -2.36
C GLU A 229 -15.31 -2.45 -1.15
N MET A 230 -14.02 -2.19 -1.34
CA MET A 230 -13.13 -1.85 -0.21
C MET A 230 -13.50 -0.53 0.47
N ASN A 231 -14.06 0.45 -0.26
CA ASN A 231 -14.52 1.70 0.38
C ASN A 231 -15.61 1.44 1.44
N ASP A 232 -16.47 0.45 1.20
CA ASP A 232 -17.49 0.03 2.18
C ASP A 232 -16.84 -0.59 3.41
N MET A 233 -15.78 -1.38 3.23
CA MET A 233 -15.04 -2.00 4.34
C MET A 233 -14.36 -0.95 5.23
N TYR A 234 -13.74 0.08 4.65
CA TYR A 234 -13.19 1.19 5.44
C TYR A 234 -14.28 1.96 6.19
N ASN A 235 -15.41 2.22 5.54
CA ASN A 235 -16.48 3.01 6.15
C ASN A 235 -17.28 2.25 7.22
N MET A 236 -17.36 0.93 7.18
CA MET A 236 -17.98 0.13 8.23
C MET A 236 -17.15 0.07 9.52
N ALA A 237 -15.83 0.29 9.40
CA ALA A 237 -14.89 0.27 10.50
C ALA A 237 -14.76 1.62 11.21
N ASP A 238 -14.27 1.58 12.45
CA ASP A 238 -13.98 2.78 13.24
C ASP A 238 -12.50 3.16 13.15
N VAL A 239 -11.59 2.21 13.06
CA VAL A 239 -10.14 2.43 13.03
C VAL A 239 -9.45 1.46 12.08
N LEU A 240 -8.41 1.92 11.37
CA LEU A 240 -7.47 1.04 10.69
C LEU A 240 -6.34 0.65 11.64
N PHE A 241 -6.17 -0.64 11.88
CA PHE A 241 -5.08 -1.21 12.68
C PHE A 241 -4.14 -2.03 11.80
N MET A 242 -2.88 -1.60 11.68
CA MET A 242 -1.87 -2.29 10.91
C MET A 242 -0.61 -2.56 11.75
N PRO A 243 -0.51 -3.73 12.39
CA PRO A 243 0.66 -4.13 13.17
C PRO A 243 1.81 -4.67 12.28
N SER A 244 1.89 -4.25 11.02
CA SER A 244 2.87 -4.74 10.04
C SER A 244 4.30 -4.49 10.51
N TYR A 245 5.18 -5.47 10.33
CA TYR A 245 6.62 -5.38 10.66
C TYR A 245 7.43 -4.66 9.59
N ASN A 246 6.94 -4.65 8.36
CA ASN A 246 7.63 -4.02 7.24
C ASN A 246 6.62 -3.56 6.17
N GLU A 247 6.80 -2.33 5.70
CA GLU A 247 6.01 -1.68 4.64
C GLU A 247 6.91 -0.75 3.81
N LEU A 248 6.37 -0.23 2.69
CA LEU A 248 6.94 0.90 1.99
C LEU A 248 6.05 2.14 2.16
N PHE A 249 4.92 2.13 1.49
CA PHE A 249 3.81 3.06 1.70
C PHE A 249 2.52 2.33 1.28
N PRO A 250 1.82 1.69 2.23
CA PRO A 250 0.67 0.87 1.91
C PRO A 250 -0.49 1.69 1.36
N MET A 251 -1.10 1.21 0.26
CA MET A 251 -2.31 1.79 -0.33
C MET A 251 -3.46 1.83 0.68
N SER A 252 -3.57 0.81 1.54
CA SER A 252 -4.60 0.71 2.59
C SER A 252 -4.58 1.89 3.58
N ILE A 253 -3.43 2.50 3.83
CA ILE A 253 -3.36 3.72 4.65
C ILE A 253 -3.98 4.90 3.90
N LEU A 254 -3.65 5.09 2.62
CA LEU A 254 -4.24 6.16 1.80
C LEU A 254 -5.75 5.99 1.64
N GLU A 255 -6.21 4.75 1.48
CA GLU A 255 -7.62 4.39 1.40
C GLU A 255 -8.37 4.71 2.72
N ALA A 256 -7.76 4.37 3.86
CA ALA A 256 -8.32 4.64 5.18
C ALA A 256 -8.39 6.14 5.50
N ILE A 257 -7.32 6.91 5.23
CA ILE A 257 -7.33 8.36 5.50
C ILE A 257 -8.30 9.12 4.60
N ASN A 258 -8.52 8.66 3.36
CA ASN A 258 -9.56 9.21 2.49
C ASN A 258 -10.98 8.96 3.05
N SER A 259 -11.14 7.90 3.85
CA SER A 259 -12.38 7.60 4.59
C SER A 259 -12.36 8.19 6.00
N SER A 260 -11.42 9.08 6.33
CA SER A 260 -11.24 9.77 7.61
C SER A 260 -11.11 8.82 8.80
N LYS A 261 -10.46 7.66 8.63
CA LYS A 261 -10.28 6.68 9.72
C LYS A 261 -9.02 6.96 10.52
N PRO A 262 -9.10 7.01 11.86
CA PRO A 262 -7.93 6.98 12.72
C PRO A 262 -7.01 5.80 12.38
N LEU A 263 -5.71 6.01 12.51
CA LEU A 263 -4.70 4.99 12.22
C LEU A 263 -4.01 4.55 13.51
N VAL A 264 -3.99 3.24 13.76
CA VAL A 264 -3.16 2.60 14.78
C VAL A 264 -2.15 1.72 14.07
N LEU A 265 -0.88 2.07 14.13
CA LEU A 265 0.18 1.43 13.36
C LEU A 265 1.33 0.97 14.27
N ARG A 266 2.10 -0.02 13.81
CA ARG A 266 3.40 -0.31 14.43
C ARG A 266 4.32 0.90 14.29
N ASP A 267 5.10 1.23 15.33
CA ASP A 267 6.06 2.34 15.29
C ASP A 267 7.22 1.99 14.34
N LEU A 268 7.04 2.28 13.06
CA LEU A 268 8.05 2.12 12.03
C LEU A 268 8.53 3.51 11.58
N ASP A 269 9.84 3.69 11.49
CA ASP A 269 10.46 4.96 11.06
C ASP A 269 9.90 5.48 9.74
N LEU A 270 9.55 4.56 8.84
CA LEU A 270 9.03 4.89 7.51
C LEU A 270 7.73 5.70 7.53
N TYR A 271 6.93 5.61 8.59
CA TYR A 271 5.64 6.32 8.67
C TYR A 271 5.77 7.77 9.10
N ARG A 272 6.83 8.11 9.85
CA ARG A 272 7.00 9.44 10.43
C ARG A 272 6.92 10.55 9.39
N ASP A 273 7.65 10.42 8.29
CA ASP A 273 7.76 11.47 7.28
C ASP A 273 6.56 11.48 6.31
N ILE A 274 5.99 10.31 6.00
CA ILE A 274 4.84 10.22 5.10
C ILE A 274 3.49 10.43 5.79
N LEU A 275 3.40 10.27 7.10
CA LEU A 275 2.18 10.53 7.89
C LEU A 275 2.34 11.73 8.83
N PHE A 276 3.45 12.46 8.75
CA PHE A 276 3.70 13.69 9.49
C PHE A 276 3.51 13.54 11.00
N SER A 277 3.77 12.33 11.54
CA SER A 277 3.51 11.94 12.93
C SER A 277 2.04 12.08 13.39
N LYS A 278 1.08 12.14 12.46
CA LYS A 278 -0.36 12.32 12.73
C LYS A 278 -1.10 10.99 12.82
N TYR A 279 -0.58 10.01 13.56
CA TYR A 279 -1.16 8.68 13.74
C TYR A 279 -0.81 8.12 15.13
N LEU A 280 -1.57 7.16 15.60
CA LEU A 280 -1.29 6.45 16.84
C LEU A 280 -0.32 5.30 16.56
N LYS A 281 0.70 5.15 17.41
CA LYS A 281 1.77 4.19 17.20
C LYS A 281 2.09 3.39 18.45
N GLY A 282 2.34 2.10 18.26
CA GLY A 282 2.72 1.17 19.34
C GLY A 282 3.78 0.18 18.88
N ASN A 283 4.51 -0.39 19.82
CA ASN A 283 5.59 -1.34 19.54
C ASN A 283 5.24 -2.79 19.92
N ASN A 284 4.18 -2.97 20.70
CA ASN A 284 3.76 -4.28 21.21
C ASN A 284 2.24 -4.35 21.36
N ASN A 285 1.73 -5.56 21.61
CA ASN A 285 0.30 -5.83 21.65
C ASN A 285 -0.43 -5.12 22.81
N ASP A 286 0.24 -4.87 23.95
CA ASP A 286 -0.37 -4.15 25.07
C ASP A 286 -0.55 -2.66 24.76
N GLU A 287 0.43 -2.04 24.10
CA GLU A 287 0.31 -0.67 23.59
C GLU A 287 -0.82 -0.55 22.56
N PHE A 288 -0.95 -1.50 21.64
CA PHE A 288 -2.05 -1.51 20.66
C PHE A 288 -3.42 -1.62 21.33
N VAL A 289 -3.55 -2.49 22.35
CA VAL A 289 -4.77 -2.60 23.16
C VAL A 289 -5.12 -1.27 23.81
N SER A 290 -4.14 -0.59 24.44
CA SER A 290 -4.37 0.72 25.07
C SER A 290 -4.84 1.74 24.04
N LEU A 291 -4.15 1.90 22.92
CA LEU A 291 -4.47 2.86 21.87
C LEU A 291 -5.87 2.66 21.26
N ILE A 292 -6.26 1.41 21.01
CA ILE A 292 -7.59 1.06 20.50
C ILE A 292 -8.65 1.31 21.56
N SER A 293 -8.36 0.99 22.84
CA SER A 293 -9.27 1.25 23.96
C SER A 293 -9.50 2.76 24.16
N ASP A 294 -8.44 3.56 24.05
CA ASP A 294 -8.53 5.01 24.17
C ASP A 294 -9.41 5.60 23.04
N LEU A 295 -9.20 5.17 21.78
CA LEU A 295 -10.06 5.58 20.66
C LEU A 295 -11.52 5.17 20.84
N LYS A 296 -11.78 3.98 21.41
CA LYS A 296 -13.13 3.47 21.67
C LYS A 296 -13.85 4.30 22.75
N ASN A 297 -13.13 4.68 23.80
CA ASN A 297 -13.72 5.26 25.01
C ASN A 297 -13.66 6.79 25.05
N ASP A 298 -12.78 7.43 24.28
CA ASP A 298 -12.63 8.89 24.20
C ASP A 298 -13.01 9.41 22.81
N LYS A 299 -14.24 9.95 22.73
CA LYS A 299 -14.76 10.54 21.49
C LYS A 299 -13.93 11.73 21.01
N ASN A 300 -13.36 12.53 21.91
CA ASN A 300 -12.56 13.70 21.49
C ASN A 300 -11.27 13.24 20.84
N LEU A 301 -10.60 12.24 21.40
CA LEU A 301 -9.44 11.62 20.82
C LEU A 301 -9.75 10.99 19.45
N TYR A 302 -10.88 10.29 19.34
CA TYR A 302 -11.33 9.73 18.07
C TYR A 302 -11.53 10.81 17.00
N ASP A 303 -12.26 11.87 17.35
CA ASP A 303 -12.56 12.98 16.44
C ASP A 303 -11.27 13.72 16.03
N GLU A 304 -10.30 13.88 16.94
CA GLU A 304 -8.97 14.44 16.67
C GLU A 304 -8.22 13.60 15.61
N TYR A 305 -8.05 12.29 15.83
CA TYR A 305 -7.31 11.45 14.90
C TYR A 305 -8.05 11.23 13.57
N SER A 306 -9.37 11.25 13.56
CA SER A 306 -10.17 11.27 12.33
C SER A 306 -9.91 12.54 11.51
N LYS A 307 -9.81 13.71 12.18
CA LYS A 307 -9.44 14.97 11.54
C LYS A 307 -8.00 14.96 11.01
N LEU A 308 -7.05 14.46 11.81
CA LEU A 308 -5.65 14.33 11.39
C LEU A 308 -5.50 13.43 10.15
N SER A 309 -6.26 12.34 10.07
CA SER A 309 -6.32 11.50 8.86
C SER A 309 -6.81 12.28 7.64
N THR A 310 -7.85 13.11 7.80
CA THR A 310 -8.34 13.98 6.73
C THR A 310 -7.28 14.99 6.29
N GLU A 311 -6.54 15.58 7.21
CA GLU A 311 -5.44 16.52 6.90
C GLU A 311 -4.30 15.84 6.10
N ILE A 312 -3.93 14.59 6.46
CA ILE A 312 -2.96 13.82 5.68
C ILE A 312 -3.50 13.55 4.27
N SER A 313 -4.78 13.19 4.16
CA SER A 313 -5.44 12.92 2.88
C SER A 313 -5.42 14.12 1.93
N GLU A 314 -5.48 15.37 2.44
CA GLU A 314 -5.36 16.58 1.63
C GLU A 314 -3.98 16.75 1.01
N TYR A 315 -2.91 16.38 1.73
CA TYR A 315 -1.56 16.39 1.18
C TYR A 315 -1.41 15.39 0.00
N TYR A 316 -2.08 14.25 0.06
CA TYR A 316 -2.09 13.24 -1.01
C TYR A 316 -3.23 13.46 -2.01
N SER A 317 -3.68 14.70 -2.19
CA SER A 317 -4.73 15.06 -3.15
C SER A 317 -4.32 14.81 -4.61
N LYS A 318 -5.33 14.66 -5.48
CA LYS A 318 -5.16 14.48 -6.93
C LYS A 318 -4.29 15.57 -7.53
N GLU A 319 -4.61 16.81 -7.18
CA GLU A 319 -3.94 18.00 -7.70
C GLU A 319 -2.45 18.01 -7.34
N HIS A 320 -2.13 17.77 -6.07
CA HIS A 320 -0.75 17.79 -5.60
C HIS A 320 0.09 16.68 -6.24
N VAL A 321 -0.37 15.44 -6.19
CA VAL A 321 0.41 14.30 -6.73
C VAL A 321 0.51 14.36 -8.25
N LEU A 322 -0.55 14.81 -8.94
CA LEU A 322 -0.54 15.01 -10.39
C LEU A 322 0.51 16.03 -10.82
N GLU A 323 0.61 17.18 -10.14
CA GLU A 323 1.61 18.21 -10.48
C GLU A 323 3.04 17.70 -10.31
N ILE A 324 3.31 16.87 -9.27
CA ILE A 324 4.62 16.23 -9.08
C ILE A 324 4.95 15.34 -10.30
N TRP A 325 3.98 14.50 -10.74
CA TRP A 325 4.18 13.62 -11.89
C TRP A 325 4.36 14.39 -13.20
N LYS A 326 3.55 15.44 -13.44
CA LYS A 326 3.67 16.30 -14.63
C LYS A 326 5.06 16.88 -14.75
N LYS A 327 5.53 17.50 -13.65
CA LYS A 327 6.88 18.08 -13.58
C LYS A 327 7.95 17.00 -13.81
N PHE A 328 7.87 15.88 -13.14
CA PHE A 328 8.84 14.80 -13.27
C PHE A 328 8.98 14.30 -14.70
N TYR A 329 7.86 13.96 -15.37
CA TYR A 329 7.90 13.45 -16.74
C TYR A 329 8.41 14.48 -17.75
N GLN A 330 8.17 15.76 -17.54
CA GLN A 330 8.70 16.82 -18.39
C GLN A 330 10.20 17.03 -18.16
N ASP A 331 10.67 16.94 -16.92
CA ASP A 331 12.07 17.20 -16.57
C ASP A 331 13.02 16.10 -17.06
N ILE A 332 12.61 14.84 -17.02
CA ILE A 332 13.45 13.71 -17.47
C ILE A 332 13.64 13.62 -18.99
N LEU A 333 12.96 14.45 -19.77
CA LEU A 333 13.11 14.52 -21.23
C LEU A 333 13.91 15.74 -21.69
N LYS A 334 14.30 16.62 -20.79
CA LYS A 334 15.20 17.77 -21.07
C LYS A 334 16.65 17.33 -21.10
#